data_e0dd64722e30b09b39f2c738fb693260
#
_entry.id   e0dd64722e30b09b39f2c738fb693260
#
_cell.length_a   1.000
_cell.length_b   1.000
_cell.length_c   1.000
_cell.angle_alpha   90.00
_cell.angle_beta   90.00
_cell.angle_gamma   90.00
#
_symmetry.space_group_name_H-M   'P 1'
#
loop_
_entity.id
_entity.type
_entity.pdbx_description
1 polymer ?
#
loop_
_entity_poly.entity_id
_entity_poly.type
_entity_poly.pdbx_seq_one_letter_code
_entity_poly.pdbx_strand_id
1 'polypeptide(L)'
;QVKPDVIAVDATCRRRPDGRKLEEFYAEIREKYPQQLLMADCSTMQEMLYADKLGFDFIGTTLVGYTEESKGCQIEKNDFELIRELIKRVKHPVIGEGNINTPQKLKRVMEIGVYSVVIGSAITRPQLITKKFTDALKE
;
A
#
# COMPACT_ATOMS: atom_id res chain seq x y z
N GLN A 1 15.27 -21.12 -6.35
CA GLN A 1 15.00 -20.12 -5.31
C GLN A 1 14.65 -18.80 -6.01
N VAL A 2 13.45 -18.24 -5.74
CA VAL A 2 13.05 -16.93 -6.29
C VAL A 2 13.83 -15.86 -5.52
N LYS A 3 14.37 -14.87 -6.23
CA LYS A 3 15.04 -13.71 -5.65
C LYS A 3 14.26 -12.46 -6.10
N PRO A 4 13.22 -12.03 -5.37
CA PRO A 4 12.49 -10.81 -5.71
C PRO A 4 13.34 -9.57 -5.42
N ASP A 5 13.15 -8.50 -6.17
CA ASP A 5 13.81 -7.22 -5.92
C ASP A 5 13.28 -6.57 -4.64
N VAL A 6 11.97 -6.65 -4.40
CA VAL A 6 11.28 -6.11 -3.22
C VAL A 6 10.36 -7.16 -2.62
N ILE A 7 10.34 -7.26 -1.30
CA ILE A 7 9.38 -8.08 -0.55
C ILE A 7 8.39 -7.15 0.16
N ALA A 8 7.10 -7.30 -0.16
CA ALA A 8 6.02 -6.61 0.56
C ALA A 8 5.64 -7.38 1.82
N VAL A 9 5.46 -6.66 2.92
CA VAL A 9 5.15 -7.20 4.25
C VAL A 9 3.93 -6.49 4.81
N ASP A 10 2.95 -7.26 5.31
CA ASP A 10 1.85 -6.71 6.12
C ASP A 10 2.41 -6.00 7.35
N ALA A 11 2.39 -4.67 7.32
CA ALA A 11 2.89 -3.81 8.39
C ALA A 11 1.75 -3.21 9.25
N THR A 12 0.56 -3.80 9.19
CA THR A 12 -0.58 -3.37 10.01
C THR A 12 -0.45 -3.81 11.47
N CYS A 13 -1.30 -3.24 12.32
CA CYS A 13 -1.43 -3.62 13.74
C CYS A 13 -2.06 -5.00 13.95
N ARG A 14 -2.50 -5.70 12.90
CA ARG A 14 -3.12 -7.01 12.99
C ARG A 14 -2.18 -8.03 13.65
N ARG A 15 -2.77 -8.89 14.49
CA ARG A 15 -2.02 -9.97 15.15
C ARG A 15 -1.47 -10.95 14.11
N ARG A 16 -0.16 -11.20 14.14
CA ARG A 16 0.48 -12.21 13.30
C ARG A 16 0.18 -13.62 13.78
N PRO A 17 0.17 -14.62 12.90
CA PRO A 17 -0.17 -16.01 13.28
C PRO A 17 0.71 -16.58 14.41
N ASP A 18 1.97 -16.16 14.48
CA ASP A 18 2.95 -16.58 15.49
C ASP A 18 2.97 -15.66 16.73
N GLY A 19 2.13 -14.63 16.76
CA GLY A 19 2.02 -13.66 17.84
C GLY A 19 3.12 -12.61 17.92
N ARG A 20 4.11 -12.65 17.01
CA ARG A 20 5.21 -11.67 16.99
C ARG A 20 4.73 -10.27 16.64
N LYS A 21 5.45 -9.28 17.15
CA LYS A 21 5.28 -7.88 16.77
C LYS A 21 5.98 -7.57 15.44
N LEU A 22 5.60 -6.46 14.80
CA LEU A 22 6.18 -6.04 13.52
C LEU A 22 7.69 -5.82 13.63
N GLU A 23 8.15 -5.16 14.68
CA GLU A 23 9.56 -4.87 14.91
C GLU A 23 10.43 -6.12 15.06
N GLU A 24 9.92 -7.16 15.72
CA GLU A 24 10.62 -8.44 15.90
C GLU A 24 10.76 -9.16 14.56
N PHE A 25 9.68 -9.20 13.80
CA PHE A 25 9.65 -9.80 12.47
C PHE A 25 10.56 -9.04 11.48
N TYR A 26 10.51 -7.70 11.50
CA TYR A 26 11.39 -6.85 10.69
C TYR A 26 12.87 -7.08 11.01
N ALA A 27 13.23 -7.11 12.29
CA ALA A 27 14.60 -7.35 12.74
C ALA A 27 15.15 -8.70 12.26
N GLU A 28 14.33 -9.77 12.35
CA GLU A 28 14.72 -11.10 11.86
C GLU A 28 14.97 -11.09 10.33
N ILE A 29 14.13 -10.41 9.56
CA ILE A 29 14.33 -10.30 8.10
C ILE A 29 15.64 -9.55 7.81
N ARG A 30 15.88 -8.43 8.49
CA ARG A 30 17.10 -7.63 8.28
C ARG A 30 18.37 -8.38 8.67
N GLU A 31 18.31 -9.18 9.72
CA GLU A 31 19.43 -10.04 10.11
C GLU A 31 19.76 -11.08 9.04
N LYS A 32 18.73 -11.78 8.52
CA LYS A 32 18.90 -12.84 7.51
C LYS A 32 19.19 -12.30 6.10
N TYR A 33 18.61 -11.14 5.77
CA TYR A 33 18.63 -10.57 4.42
C TYR A 33 18.89 -9.06 4.47
N PRO A 34 20.09 -8.62 4.87
CA PRO A 34 20.38 -7.21 5.15
C PRO A 34 20.23 -6.29 3.94
N GLN A 35 20.40 -6.83 2.72
CA GLN A 35 20.29 -6.06 1.47
C GLN A 35 18.95 -6.18 0.76
N GLN A 36 18.00 -6.96 1.30
CA GLN A 36 16.70 -7.15 0.68
C GLN A 36 15.84 -5.90 0.87
N LEU A 37 15.33 -5.32 -0.23
CA LEU A 37 14.39 -4.22 -0.15
C LEU A 37 13.03 -4.70 0.39
N LEU A 38 12.48 -3.95 1.36
CA LEU A 38 11.23 -4.26 2.04
C LEU A 38 10.22 -3.12 1.83
N MET A 39 9.01 -3.47 1.44
CA MET A 39 7.86 -2.57 1.37
C MET A 39 6.90 -2.88 2.52
N ALA A 40 6.46 -1.85 3.22
CA ALA A 40 5.45 -1.96 4.27
C ALA A 40 4.06 -1.77 3.68
N ASP A 41 3.20 -2.80 3.71
CA ASP A 41 1.78 -2.70 3.38
C ASP A 41 1.00 -2.22 4.60
N CYS A 42 0.54 -0.96 4.56
CA CYS A 42 -0.10 -0.28 5.68
C CYS A 42 -1.56 0.08 5.37
N SER A 43 -2.34 0.27 6.43
CA SER A 43 -3.76 0.66 6.36
C SER A 43 -4.06 2.01 6.99
N THR A 44 -3.23 2.48 7.92
CA THR A 44 -3.42 3.73 8.66
C THR A 44 -2.17 4.60 8.62
N MET A 45 -2.34 5.92 8.83
CA MET A 45 -1.23 6.86 8.94
C MET A 45 -0.23 6.48 10.05
N GLN A 46 -0.73 5.98 11.18
CA GLN A 46 0.13 5.56 12.29
C GLN A 46 1.04 4.40 11.90
N GLU A 47 0.50 3.40 11.20
CA GLU A 47 1.28 2.26 10.70
C GLU A 47 2.33 2.69 9.69
N MET A 48 1.97 3.60 8.76
CA MET A 48 2.89 4.15 7.76
C MET A 48 4.07 4.87 8.41
N LEU A 49 3.79 5.75 9.40
CA LEU A 49 4.83 6.46 10.14
C LEU A 49 5.69 5.52 10.99
N TYR A 50 5.08 4.47 11.54
CA TYR A 50 5.82 3.47 12.32
C TYR A 50 6.74 2.63 11.42
N ALA A 51 6.27 2.21 10.25
CA ALA A 51 7.07 1.49 9.27
C ALA A 51 8.25 2.34 8.75
N ASP A 52 8.02 3.62 8.48
CA ASP A 52 9.07 4.58 8.11
C ASP A 52 10.14 4.68 9.21
N LYS A 53 9.72 4.78 10.48
CA LYS A 53 10.63 4.82 11.63
C LYS A 53 11.42 3.52 11.82
N LEU A 54 10.83 2.36 11.52
CA LEU A 54 11.52 1.07 11.57
C LEU A 54 12.58 0.92 10.47
N GLY A 55 12.45 1.67 9.35
CA GLY A 55 13.40 1.64 8.25
C GLY A 55 13.01 0.72 7.10
N PHE A 56 11.71 0.53 6.85
CA PHE A 56 11.24 -0.05 5.59
C PHE A 56 11.69 0.82 4.41
N ASP A 57 12.09 0.20 3.31
CA ASP A 57 12.62 0.91 2.13
C ASP A 57 11.51 1.61 1.33
N PHE A 58 10.27 1.09 1.42
CA PHE A 58 9.08 1.67 0.79
C PHE A 58 7.89 1.63 1.74
N ILE A 59 7.05 2.66 1.68
CA ILE A 59 5.80 2.76 2.45
C ILE A 59 4.62 2.67 1.49
N GLY A 60 3.82 1.62 1.60
CA GLY A 60 2.66 1.34 0.77
C GLY A 60 1.33 1.68 1.44
N THR A 61 0.38 2.21 0.66
CA THR A 61 -0.99 2.48 1.09
C THR A 61 -1.94 1.31 0.79
N THR A 62 -1.39 0.14 0.56
CA THR A 62 -2.02 -1.09 0.04
C THR A 62 -3.30 -1.48 0.76
N LEU A 63 -3.30 -1.38 2.08
CA LEU A 63 -4.36 -1.92 2.94
C LEU A 63 -5.34 -0.86 3.46
N VAL A 64 -5.28 0.38 2.97
CA VAL A 64 -6.24 1.44 3.32
C VAL A 64 -7.66 1.02 2.91
N GLY A 65 -8.56 0.97 3.88
CA GLY A 65 -9.95 0.52 3.71
C GLY A 65 -10.16 -0.99 3.83
N TYR A 66 -9.09 -1.79 3.99
CA TYR A 66 -9.14 -3.26 4.04
C TYR A 66 -8.92 -3.86 5.42
N THR A 67 -8.71 -3.04 6.45
CA THR A 67 -8.59 -3.47 7.85
C THR A 67 -9.72 -2.90 8.68
N GLU A 68 -9.97 -3.44 9.87
CA GLU A 68 -11.00 -2.89 10.77
C GLU A 68 -10.66 -1.44 11.18
N GLU A 69 -9.35 -1.13 11.38
CA GLU A 69 -8.87 0.20 11.76
C GLU A 69 -9.05 1.25 10.66
N SER A 70 -9.06 0.82 9.39
CA SER A 70 -9.23 1.68 8.22
C SER A 70 -10.57 1.50 7.49
N LYS A 71 -11.50 0.75 8.09
CA LYS A 71 -12.81 0.45 7.51
C LYS A 71 -13.57 1.71 7.11
N GLY A 72 -14.04 1.73 5.86
CA GLY A 72 -14.72 2.90 5.30
C GLY A 72 -13.80 4.03 4.83
N CYS A 73 -12.49 3.94 5.06
CA CYS A 73 -11.54 4.86 4.47
C CYS A 73 -11.44 4.63 2.95
N GLN A 74 -11.43 5.72 2.21
CA GLN A 74 -11.23 5.71 0.76
C GLN A 74 -9.97 6.51 0.45
N ILE A 75 -9.05 5.89 -0.27
CA ILE A 75 -7.74 6.49 -0.58
C ILE A 75 -7.87 7.80 -1.36
N GLU A 76 -8.90 7.91 -2.22
CA GLU A 76 -9.19 9.07 -3.05
C GLU A 76 -9.89 10.23 -2.34
N LYS A 77 -10.32 10.04 -1.10
CA LYS A 77 -11.04 11.07 -0.34
C LYS A 77 -10.25 12.38 -0.26
N ASN A 78 -10.95 13.50 -0.43
CA ASN A 78 -10.36 14.85 -0.38
C ASN A 78 -9.12 14.98 -1.27
N ASP A 79 -9.20 14.48 -2.51
CA ASP A 79 -8.11 14.53 -3.46
C ASP A 79 -6.83 13.85 -2.92
N PHE A 80 -6.97 12.61 -2.47
CA PHE A 80 -5.86 11.81 -1.91
C PHE A 80 -5.14 12.46 -0.72
N GLU A 81 -5.90 13.11 0.15
CA GLU A 81 -5.37 13.82 1.32
C GLU A 81 -4.41 12.96 2.15
N LEU A 82 -4.74 11.67 2.38
CA LEU A 82 -3.89 10.75 3.13
C LEU A 82 -2.49 10.63 2.49
N ILE A 83 -2.41 10.49 1.17
CA ILE A 83 -1.13 10.39 0.44
C ILE A 83 -0.37 11.71 0.52
N ARG A 84 -1.05 12.84 0.32
CA ARG A 84 -0.43 14.17 0.41
C ARG A 84 0.18 14.45 1.78
N GLU A 85 -0.50 14.05 2.83
CA GLU A 85 0.01 14.21 4.20
C GLU A 85 1.12 13.20 4.52
N LEU A 86 1.00 11.97 4.01
CA LEU A 86 2.01 10.94 4.19
C LEU A 86 3.37 11.36 3.63
N ILE A 87 3.41 11.81 2.38
CA ILE A 87 4.65 12.22 1.69
C ILE A 87 5.40 13.32 2.45
N LYS A 88 4.68 14.23 3.14
CA LYS A 88 5.31 15.29 3.93
C LYS A 88 5.96 14.80 5.21
N ARG A 89 5.60 13.61 5.69
CA ARG A 89 5.90 13.12 7.04
C ARG A 89 6.87 11.95 7.06
N VAL A 90 6.99 11.20 5.95
CA VAL A 90 7.90 10.05 5.84
C VAL A 90 9.17 10.42 5.10
N LYS A 91 10.24 9.66 5.36
CA LYS A 91 11.54 9.82 4.70
C LYS A 91 11.70 8.88 3.52
N HIS A 92 11.06 7.71 3.59
CA HIS A 92 11.18 6.68 2.57
C HIS A 92 10.14 6.89 1.45
N PRO A 93 10.45 6.42 0.23
CA PRO A 93 9.56 6.52 -0.92
C PRO A 93 8.17 5.93 -0.65
N VAL A 94 7.12 6.64 -1.07
CA VAL A 94 5.73 6.19 -0.94
C VAL A 94 5.30 5.47 -2.21
N ILE A 95 4.71 4.29 -2.06
CA ILE A 95 4.04 3.54 -3.12
C ILE A 95 2.54 3.73 -2.97
N GLY A 96 1.92 4.37 -3.97
CA GLY A 96 0.47 4.55 -4.02
C GLY A 96 -0.20 3.24 -4.46
N GLU A 97 -0.99 2.63 -3.59
CA GLU A 97 -1.73 1.42 -3.89
C GLU A 97 -3.09 1.43 -3.20
N GLY A 98 -4.03 0.66 -3.73
CA GLY A 98 -5.39 0.55 -3.23
C GLY A 98 -6.37 1.47 -3.99
N ASN A 99 -7.33 0.84 -4.67
CA ASN A 99 -8.43 1.50 -5.40
C ASN A 99 -8.03 2.60 -6.41
N ILE A 100 -6.78 2.62 -6.89
CA ILE A 100 -6.35 3.46 -8.01
C ILE A 100 -6.72 2.72 -9.30
N ASN A 101 -7.96 2.89 -9.74
CA ASN A 101 -8.62 2.04 -10.73
C ASN A 101 -9.02 2.78 -12.02
N THR A 102 -8.52 4.00 -12.23
CA THR A 102 -8.68 4.78 -13.46
C THR A 102 -7.38 5.50 -13.83
N PRO A 103 -7.14 5.78 -15.14
CA PRO A 103 -5.99 6.56 -15.59
C PRO A 103 -5.90 7.95 -14.93
N GLN A 104 -7.05 8.59 -14.67
CA GLN A 104 -7.12 9.91 -14.03
C GLN A 104 -6.61 9.85 -12.58
N LYS A 105 -7.03 8.83 -11.81
CA LYS A 105 -6.52 8.61 -10.45
C LYS A 105 -5.02 8.34 -10.45
N LEU A 106 -4.53 7.50 -11.37
CA LEU A 106 -3.10 7.24 -11.53
C LEU A 106 -2.34 8.54 -11.78
N LYS A 107 -2.75 9.31 -12.80
CA LYS A 107 -2.11 10.59 -13.13
C LYS A 107 -2.08 11.51 -11.90
N ARG A 108 -3.23 11.66 -11.21
CA ARG A 108 -3.32 12.52 -10.03
C ARG A 108 -2.39 12.09 -8.90
N VAL A 109 -2.32 10.80 -8.58
CA VAL A 109 -1.44 10.27 -7.52
C VAL A 109 0.03 10.48 -7.88
N MET A 110 0.43 10.30 -9.14
CA MET A 110 1.78 10.60 -9.61
C MET A 110 2.11 12.09 -9.50
N GLU A 111 1.17 12.98 -9.83
CA GLU A 111 1.34 14.44 -9.68
C GLU A 111 1.53 14.87 -8.21
N ILE A 112 0.92 14.15 -7.27
CA ILE A 112 1.10 14.37 -5.82
C ILE A 112 2.54 14.07 -5.39
N GLY A 113 3.24 13.18 -6.10
CA GLY A 113 4.67 12.93 -5.89
C GLY A 113 4.98 11.60 -5.21
N VAL A 114 4.12 10.58 -5.35
CA VAL A 114 4.51 9.21 -4.97
C VAL A 114 5.65 8.72 -5.85
N TYR A 115 6.44 7.79 -5.33
CA TYR A 115 7.55 7.19 -6.08
C TYR A 115 7.05 6.29 -7.21
N SER A 116 6.01 5.49 -6.94
CA SER A 116 5.40 4.59 -7.91
C SER A 116 3.96 4.28 -7.52
N VAL A 117 3.20 3.65 -8.44
CA VAL A 117 1.82 3.24 -8.20
C VAL A 117 1.63 1.78 -8.58
N VAL A 118 0.96 1.01 -7.72
CA VAL A 118 0.55 -0.36 -8.01
C VAL A 118 -0.94 -0.38 -8.39
N ILE A 119 -1.23 -0.97 -9.55
CA ILE A 119 -2.59 -1.17 -10.05
C ILE A 119 -2.83 -2.67 -10.21
N GLY A 120 -3.69 -3.23 -9.38
CA GLY A 120 -4.03 -4.65 -9.38
C GLY A 120 -5.29 -4.96 -10.18
N SER A 121 -6.41 -5.12 -9.49
CA SER A 121 -7.68 -5.64 -10.02
C SER A 121 -8.21 -4.92 -11.27
N ALA A 122 -7.92 -3.64 -11.43
CA ALA A 122 -8.33 -2.85 -12.60
C ALA A 122 -7.67 -3.33 -13.91
N ILE A 123 -6.56 -4.09 -13.83
CA ILE A 123 -5.82 -4.61 -14.97
C ILE A 123 -5.88 -6.15 -14.99
N THR A 124 -5.75 -6.80 -13.84
CA THR A 124 -5.53 -8.26 -13.74
C THR A 124 -6.81 -9.08 -13.60
N ARG A 125 -7.98 -8.45 -13.48
CA ARG A 125 -9.27 -9.14 -13.34
C ARG A 125 -10.22 -8.81 -14.50
N PRO A 126 -10.10 -9.48 -15.66
CA PRO A 126 -10.91 -9.18 -16.84
C PRO A 126 -12.41 -9.32 -16.59
N GLN A 127 -12.84 -10.24 -15.69
CA GLN A 127 -14.24 -10.38 -15.32
C GLN A 127 -14.81 -9.12 -14.64
N LEU A 128 -14.02 -8.41 -13.83
CA LEU A 128 -14.46 -7.16 -13.21
C LEU A 128 -14.47 -6.01 -14.21
N ILE A 129 -13.52 -6.02 -15.16
CA ILE A 129 -13.46 -5.04 -16.24
C ILE A 129 -14.69 -5.21 -17.13
N THR A 130 -14.95 -6.44 -17.58
CA THR A 130 -16.13 -6.76 -18.40
C THR A 130 -17.43 -6.37 -17.71
N LYS A 131 -17.55 -6.65 -16.40
CA LYS A 131 -18.75 -6.29 -15.64
C LYS A 131 -19.05 -4.79 -15.68
N LYS A 132 -18.04 -3.91 -15.62
CA LYS A 132 -18.25 -2.46 -15.73
C LYS A 132 -18.93 -2.07 -17.05
N PHE A 133 -18.55 -2.71 -18.16
CA PHE A 133 -19.16 -2.43 -19.47
C PHE A 133 -20.59 -2.99 -19.56
N THR A 134 -20.81 -4.21 -19.07
CA THR A 134 -22.14 -4.84 -19.13
C THR A 134 -23.16 -4.18 -18.18
N ASP A 135 -22.71 -3.67 -17.05
CA ASP A 135 -23.60 -2.95 -16.12
C ASP A 135 -24.08 -1.61 -16.70
N ALA A 136 -23.23 -0.91 -17.47
CA ALA A 136 -23.61 0.32 -18.17
C ALA A 136 -24.69 0.13 -19.26
N LEU A 137 -24.96 -1.12 -19.69
CA LEU A 137 -26.06 -1.42 -20.62
C LEU A 137 -27.40 -1.69 -19.91
N LYS A 138 -27.42 -1.71 -18.58
CA LYS A 138 -28.62 -1.99 -17.77
C LYS A 138 -29.29 -0.72 -17.21
N GLU A 139 -28.61 0.40 -17.31
CA GLU A 139 -29.08 1.73 -16.95
C GLU A 139 -29.77 2.41 -18.17
#